data_106cab49666bfae5d9a8517475390de3
#
_entry.id   106cab49666bfae5d9a8517475390de3
#
_cell.length_a   1.000
_cell.length_b   1.000
_cell.length_c   1.000
_cell.angle_alpha   90.00
_cell.angle_beta   90.00
_cell.angle_gamma   90.00
#
_symmetry.space_group_name_H-M   'P 1'
#
loop_
_entity.id
_entity.type
_entity.pdbx_description
1 polymer ?
#
loop_
_entity_poly.entity_id
_entity_poly.type
_entity_poly.pdbx_seq_one_letter_code
_entity_poly.pdbx_strand_id
1 'polypeptide(L)'
;MNKIMKTVVLFCLLMLILLATASCRNILGNFGGDDEDSTTSQTTTPPHTHTFDDWKTTKNATCTEKGLKERICFCGEKETQEISALGHTETADAAVVPTCTTDGLTAGTHCTACGEVLVAQETVPATHDWKQIALLESATCFTYGEERRACRVCGFEENAPVAPLKHDLVKDEETQLYSCTLCHGVVFAGHIYAAIEGEYHWFEAYQACEDMGGHLVTITSKYEQAAVEVLMNFESVISREYWIGGVRAAGEFQWITEEPFEYQNWLQGQPNFHNHDQHFLNTYSHLDAAYIGKWNDSDYLFKHSFIGEWDLDITDCEHIFTEWETICAAICWNDGEQYRICTHCGKEETEILLQLEHNFVLDEASGIEFCEYCKAAKYNGHIYALFMEECDWFEAYARCAELGGYLATITSEEEQTFIVSYCNSFNTTNYIWLGGYTDTKQWHWVTGEEFSYTNWGRGEPSMSNGNEWFVHLYSPETYPWNDLPPCENYLYYLCEFECEE
;
A
#
# COMPACT_ATOMS: atom_id res chain seq x y z
N MET A 1 -0.40 -12.34 1.71
CA MET A 1 0.24 -11.84 0.48
C MET A 1 -0.46 -10.56 0.11
N ASN A 2 0.10 -9.44 0.56
CA ASN A 2 -0.53 -8.14 0.68
C ASN A 2 -1.08 -7.55 -0.64
N LYS A 3 -2.17 -6.78 -0.52
CA LYS A 3 -2.81 -6.00 -1.60
C LYS A 3 -1.78 -5.18 -2.42
N ILE A 4 -0.74 -4.67 -1.78
CA ILE A 4 0.37 -3.92 -2.41
C ILE A 4 1.15 -4.80 -3.40
N MET A 5 1.41 -6.07 -3.08
CA MET A 5 2.12 -6.99 -3.97
C MET A 5 1.29 -7.39 -5.19
N LYS A 6 -0.06 -7.43 -5.06
CA LYS A 6 -0.95 -7.64 -6.21
C LYS A 6 -0.99 -6.43 -7.15
N THR A 7 -0.93 -5.21 -6.61
CA THR A 7 -0.93 -3.96 -7.40
C THR A 7 0.40 -3.78 -8.14
N VAL A 8 1.53 -4.09 -7.52
CA VAL A 8 2.86 -4.03 -8.16
C VAL A 8 3.00 -5.06 -9.28
N VAL A 9 2.51 -6.29 -9.07
CA VAL A 9 2.53 -7.34 -10.12
C VAL A 9 1.62 -6.98 -11.29
N LEU A 10 0.46 -6.36 -11.05
CA LEU A 10 -0.44 -5.90 -12.12
C LEU A 10 0.15 -4.72 -12.90
N PHE A 11 0.89 -3.82 -12.24
CA PHE A 11 1.55 -2.68 -12.90
C PHE A 11 2.75 -3.12 -13.74
N CYS A 12 3.52 -4.11 -13.29
CA CYS A 12 4.62 -4.71 -14.06
C CYS A 12 4.12 -5.50 -15.28
N LEU A 13 2.96 -6.17 -15.19
CA LEU A 13 2.34 -6.86 -16.32
C LEU A 13 1.78 -5.89 -17.37
N LEU A 14 1.20 -4.76 -16.95
CA LEU A 14 0.73 -3.70 -17.87
C LEU A 14 1.89 -2.98 -18.59
N MET A 15 3.03 -2.78 -17.93
CA MET A 15 4.21 -2.18 -18.55
C MET A 15 4.87 -3.14 -19.58
N LEU A 16 4.83 -4.45 -19.34
CA LEU A 16 5.33 -5.45 -20.29
C LEU A 16 4.46 -5.57 -21.56
N ILE A 17 3.15 -5.33 -21.44
CA ILE A 17 2.23 -5.32 -22.60
C ILE A 17 2.41 -4.05 -23.45
N LEU A 18 2.71 -2.90 -22.84
CA LEU A 18 2.98 -1.64 -23.55
C LEU A 18 4.33 -1.61 -24.29
N LEU A 19 5.31 -2.38 -23.85
CA LEU A 19 6.61 -2.53 -24.52
C LEU A 19 6.57 -3.52 -25.71
N ALA A 20 5.57 -4.40 -25.79
CA ALA A 20 5.42 -5.36 -26.88
C ALA A 20 4.71 -4.80 -28.13
N THR A 21 4.08 -3.61 -28.06
CA THR A 21 3.37 -2.99 -29.19
C THR A 21 4.16 -1.92 -29.94
N ALA A 22 5.36 -1.58 -29.51
CA ALA A 22 6.20 -0.55 -30.13
C ALA A 22 7.29 -1.08 -31.07
N SER A 23 7.34 -2.39 -31.37
CA SER A 23 8.44 -2.98 -32.12
C SER A 23 8.01 -3.76 -33.38
N CYS A 24 7.08 -3.19 -34.17
CA CYS A 24 6.76 -3.74 -35.49
C CYS A 24 6.38 -2.64 -36.47
N ARG A 25 7.33 -1.79 -36.83
CA ARG A 25 7.32 -1.00 -38.07
C ARG A 25 8.74 -0.53 -38.37
N ASN A 26 9.49 -1.34 -39.11
CA ASN A 26 10.53 -0.94 -40.05
C ASN A 26 11.39 -2.15 -40.38
N ILE A 27 11.03 -2.94 -41.36
CA ILE A 27 11.95 -3.72 -42.20
C ILE A 27 11.15 -4.04 -43.50
N LEU A 28 11.39 -3.29 -44.53
CA LEU A 28 11.42 -3.71 -45.92
C LEU A 28 12.12 -2.57 -46.72
N GLY A 29 13.42 -2.66 -46.66
CA GLY A 29 14.30 -1.92 -47.53
C GLY A 29 14.93 -2.87 -48.52
N ASN A 30 14.95 -2.41 -49.75
CA ASN A 30 15.89 -2.72 -50.82
C ASN A 30 16.42 -4.15 -50.99
N PHE A 31 16.05 -4.74 -52.11
CA PHE A 31 17.03 -5.49 -52.95
C PHE A 31 16.89 -5.07 -54.39
N GLY A 32 17.97 -4.54 -54.93
CA GLY A 32 18.17 -4.32 -56.31
C GLY A 32 18.61 -5.59 -57.05
N GLY A 33 18.63 -5.61 -58.33
CA GLY A 33 19.12 -6.64 -59.21
C GLY A 33 18.74 -6.31 -60.63
N ASP A 34 19.55 -5.73 -61.27
CA ASP A 34 20.35 -5.83 -62.48
C ASP A 34 19.64 -6.39 -63.75
N ASP A 35 19.92 -5.60 -64.83
CA ASP A 35 20.17 -5.98 -66.21
C ASP A 35 19.07 -6.68 -67.05
N GLU A 36 18.60 -5.95 -68.07
CA GLU A 36 19.00 -6.32 -69.43
C GLU A 36 18.63 -5.21 -70.45
N ASP A 37 19.63 -4.95 -71.20
CA ASP A 37 19.73 -4.14 -72.41
C ASP A 37 18.71 -4.56 -73.49
N SER A 38 17.96 -3.59 -74.01
CA SER A 38 17.29 -3.69 -75.30
C SER A 38 17.25 -2.35 -76.02
N THR A 39 18.25 -2.19 -76.85
CA THR A 39 18.32 -1.17 -77.85
C THR A 39 17.09 -1.15 -78.76
N THR A 40 16.35 -0.08 -78.78
CA THR A 40 15.46 0.28 -79.88
C THR A 40 15.59 1.75 -80.25
N SER A 41 16.16 1.91 -81.37
CA SER A 41 16.15 2.99 -82.41
C SER A 41 15.42 4.30 -82.01
N GLN A 42 16.20 5.33 -81.74
CA GLN A 42 15.76 6.71 -81.76
C GLN A 42 15.49 7.14 -83.24
N THR A 43 14.24 7.33 -83.52
CA THR A 43 13.86 8.24 -84.62
C THR A 43 13.88 9.66 -84.06
N THR A 44 14.94 10.41 -84.36
CA THR A 44 15.04 11.82 -84.04
C THR A 44 14.10 12.60 -85.02
N THR A 45 12.95 12.95 -84.49
CA THR A 45 12.16 14.04 -85.09
C THR A 45 12.87 15.39 -84.86
N PRO A 46 12.93 16.29 -85.78
CA PRO A 46 13.57 17.57 -85.59
C PRO A 46 12.93 18.34 -84.41
N PRO A 47 13.69 19.16 -83.69
CA PRO A 47 13.16 19.91 -82.54
C PRO A 47 12.16 20.95 -83.14
N HIS A 48 10.90 20.78 -82.77
CA HIS A 48 9.86 21.75 -83.05
C HIS A 48 9.39 22.39 -81.76
N THR A 49 9.01 23.65 -81.77
CA THR A 49 8.41 24.33 -80.65
C THR A 49 6.98 23.78 -80.50
N HIS A 50 6.69 23.17 -79.30
CA HIS A 50 5.34 22.68 -79.04
C HIS A 50 4.32 23.81 -79.00
N THR A 51 3.30 23.73 -79.85
CA THR A 51 2.12 24.61 -79.81
C THR A 51 0.96 23.75 -79.26
N PHE A 52 0.56 24.00 -78.06
CA PHE A 52 -0.53 23.26 -77.39
C PHE A 52 -1.87 23.93 -77.67
N ASP A 53 -2.93 23.13 -77.70
CA ASP A 53 -4.30 23.64 -77.71
C ASP A 53 -4.69 24.23 -76.31
N ASP A 54 -5.90 24.71 -76.21
CA ASP A 54 -6.42 25.26 -74.96
C ASP A 54 -6.57 24.17 -73.92
N TRP A 55 -6.33 24.52 -72.62
CA TRP A 55 -6.51 23.64 -71.53
C TRP A 55 -7.95 23.09 -71.45
N LYS A 56 -8.10 21.75 -71.36
CA LYS A 56 -9.37 21.06 -71.15
C LYS A 56 -9.36 20.40 -69.80
N THR A 57 -10.36 20.65 -68.98
CA THR A 57 -10.51 19.95 -67.70
C THR A 57 -10.91 18.50 -67.95
N THR A 58 -10.09 17.57 -67.56
CA THR A 58 -10.34 16.13 -67.67
C THR A 58 -10.87 15.51 -66.39
N LYS A 59 -10.55 16.13 -65.24
CA LYS A 59 -11.11 15.80 -63.93
C LYS A 59 -11.41 17.08 -63.14
N ASN A 60 -12.64 17.29 -62.75
CA ASN A 60 -12.99 18.41 -61.88
C ASN A 60 -12.40 18.26 -60.49
N ALA A 61 -11.92 19.30 -59.86
CA ALA A 61 -11.56 19.31 -58.47
C ALA A 61 -12.81 19.16 -57.61
N THR A 62 -12.71 18.40 -56.50
CA THR A 62 -13.71 18.33 -55.43
C THR A 62 -13.22 19.10 -54.21
N CYS A 63 -13.96 19.09 -53.14
CA CYS A 63 -13.52 19.74 -51.90
C CYS A 63 -12.17 19.20 -51.39
N THR A 64 -11.93 17.90 -51.53
CA THR A 64 -10.75 17.20 -51.00
C THR A 64 -9.78 16.71 -52.06
N GLU A 65 -10.27 16.45 -53.28
CA GLU A 65 -9.43 15.92 -54.36
C GLU A 65 -9.05 16.99 -55.36
N LYS A 66 -7.80 16.92 -55.79
CA LYS A 66 -7.32 17.75 -56.91
C LYS A 66 -7.98 17.34 -58.23
N GLY A 67 -8.32 18.31 -59.05
CA GLY A 67 -8.70 18.11 -60.41
C GLY A 67 -7.47 18.04 -61.33
N LEU A 68 -7.73 17.75 -62.62
CA LEU A 68 -6.70 17.66 -63.63
C LEU A 68 -7.19 18.36 -64.92
N LYS A 69 -6.35 19.13 -65.55
CA LYS A 69 -6.54 19.65 -66.91
C LYS A 69 -5.38 19.23 -67.78
N GLU A 70 -5.67 18.95 -69.01
CA GLU A 70 -4.66 18.62 -70.03
C GLU A 70 -4.77 19.48 -71.26
N ARG A 71 -3.66 19.60 -71.93
CA ARG A 71 -3.60 20.16 -73.29
C ARG A 71 -2.69 19.31 -74.17
N ILE A 72 -2.98 19.24 -75.42
CA ILE A 72 -2.30 18.36 -76.37
C ILE A 72 -1.65 19.20 -77.46
N CYS A 73 -0.38 18.92 -77.74
CA CYS A 73 0.33 19.49 -78.84
C CYS A 73 -0.09 18.81 -80.17
N PHE A 74 -0.02 19.45 -81.24
CA PHE A 74 -0.24 18.88 -82.59
C PHE A 74 0.61 17.65 -82.88
N CYS A 75 1.77 17.54 -82.26
CA CYS A 75 2.63 16.34 -82.31
C CYS A 75 2.15 15.16 -81.52
N GLY A 76 1.11 15.30 -80.69
CA GLY A 76 0.58 14.30 -79.78
C GLY A 76 1.14 14.35 -78.34
N GLU A 77 2.11 15.27 -78.08
CA GLU A 77 2.65 15.47 -76.70
C GLU A 77 1.56 16.06 -75.81
N LYS A 78 1.47 15.50 -74.61
CA LYS A 78 0.47 15.93 -73.61
C LYS A 78 1.14 16.65 -72.43
N GLU A 79 0.53 17.77 -72.08
CA GLU A 79 0.88 18.43 -70.83
C GLU A 79 -0.32 18.43 -69.93
N THR A 80 -0.06 18.07 -68.62
CA THR A 80 -1.09 18.02 -67.62
C THR A 80 -0.81 19.04 -66.53
N GLN A 81 -1.84 19.60 -65.95
CA GLN A 81 -1.73 20.51 -64.83
C GLN A 81 -2.81 20.21 -63.82
N GLU A 82 -2.39 20.07 -62.55
CA GLU A 82 -3.32 19.90 -61.45
C GLU A 82 -4.16 21.17 -61.24
N ILE A 83 -5.43 20.95 -60.90
CA ILE A 83 -6.33 21.95 -60.36
C ILE A 83 -6.40 21.72 -58.85
N SER A 84 -6.08 22.71 -58.03
CA SER A 84 -6.14 22.58 -56.57
C SER A 84 -7.53 22.13 -56.13
N ALA A 85 -7.57 21.32 -55.08
CA ALA A 85 -8.82 21.01 -54.39
C ALA A 85 -9.52 22.29 -53.94
N LEU A 86 -10.84 22.30 -53.99
CA LEU A 86 -11.64 23.51 -53.75
C LEU A 86 -11.66 23.91 -52.27
N GLY A 87 -11.34 22.97 -51.37
CA GLY A 87 -11.54 23.14 -49.92
C GLY A 87 -13.02 23.03 -49.54
N HIS A 88 -13.28 23.07 -48.25
CA HIS A 88 -14.66 23.08 -47.76
C HIS A 88 -15.16 24.50 -47.56
N THR A 89 -16.40 24.74 -47.96
CA THR A 89 -17.11 25.99 -47.67
C THR A 89 -18.07 25.72 -46.54
N GLU A 90 -17.73 26.26 -45.38
CA GLU A 90 -18.49 26.02 -44.13
C GLU A 90 -19.83 26.74 -44.14
N THR A 91 -20.85 26.05 -43.67
CA THR A 91 -22.13 26.64 -43.27
C THR A 91 -22.52 26.14 -41.89
N ALA A 92 -23.11 27.00 -41.11
CA ALA A 92 -23.47 26.69 -39.73
C ALA A 92 -24.77 25.91 -39.65
N ASP A 93 -24.75 24.84 -38.87
CA ASP A 93 -25.94 24.14 -38.38
C ASP A 93 -26.35 24.75 -37.03
N ALA A 94 -27.54 25.31 -36.99
CA ALA A 94 -28.01 26.05 -35.82
C ALA A 94 -28.18 25.11 -34.61
N ALA A 95 -27.81 25.57 -33.42
CA ALA A 95 -28.11 24.90 -32.18
C ALA A 95 -29.63 24.80 -31.97
N VAL A 96 -30.08 23.69 -31.43
CA VAL A 96 -31.45 23.47 -30.97
C VAL A 96 -31.47 23.51 -29.45
N VAL A 97 -32.20 24.43 -28.87
CA VAL A 97 -32.31 24.55 -27.40
C VAL A 97 -33.15 23.38 -26.89
N PRO A 98 -32.67 22.63 -25.89
CA PRO A 98 -33.42 21.55 -25.30
C PRO A 98 -34.70 22.08 -24.58
N THR A 99 -35.71 21.26 -24.55
CA THR A 99 -36.90 21.48 -23.73
C THR A 99 -36.92 20.58 -22.52
N CYS A 100 -37.97 20.59 -21.72
CA CYS A 100 -38.14 19.66 -20.60
C CYS A 100 -38.26 18.19 -21.04
N THR A 101 -38.60 17.91 -22.30
CA THR A 101 -38.94 16.57 -22.77
C THR A 101 -38.26 16.17 -24.08
N THR A 102 -37.56 17.08 -24.70
CA THR A 102 -36.84 16.87 -25.99
C THR A 102 -35.41 17.35 -25.86
N ASP A 103 -34.49 16.50 -26.29
CA ASP A 103 -33.09 16.85 -26.39
C ASP A 103 -32.86 17.98 -27.38
N GLY A 104 -31.90 18.82 -27.10
CA GLY A 104 -31.37 19.83 -28.00
C GLY A 104 -30.14 19.35 -28.76
N LEU A 105 -29.57 20.24 -29.55
CA LEU A 105 -28.31 20.03 -30.27
C LEU A 105 -27.40 21.23 -30.09
N THR A 106 -26.09 21.01 -30.01
CA THR A 106 -25.09 22.09 -30.11
C THR A 106 -25.06 22.65 -31.53
N ALA A 107 -24.44 23.81 -31.73
CA ALA A 107 -24.15 24.28 -33.08
C ALA A 107 -23.12 23.36 -33.76
N GLY A 108 -23.28 23.10 -35.03
CA GLY A 108 -22.35 22.37 -35.88
C GLY A 108 -21.98 23.13 -37.14
N THR A 109 -21.19 22.54 -38.02
CA THR A 109 -20.94 23.07 -39.38
C THR A 109 -20.81 21.91 -40.37
N HIS A 110 -21.28 22.15 -41.57
CA HIS A 110 -21.08 21.23 -42.69
C HIS A 110 -20.63 21.99 -43.96
N CYS A 111 -20.08 21.27 -44.91
CA CYS A 111 -19.69 21.83 -46.17
C CYS A 111 -20.90 21.97 -47.12
N THR A 112 -21.20 23.15 -47.63
CA THR A 112 -22.30 23.41 -48.58
C THR A 112 -22.13 22.71 -49.93
N ALA A 113 -20.89 22.43 -50.32
CA ALA A 113 -20.59 21.86 -51.63
C ALA A 113 -20.61 20.32 -51.64
N CYS A 114 -20.18 19.65 -50.59
CA CYS A 114 -20.11 18.18 -50.52
C CYS A 114 -20.96 17.54 -49.41
N GLY A 115 -21.51 18.34 -48.51
CA GLY A 115 -22.34 17.85 -47.39
C GLY A 115 -21.54 17.24 -46.24
N GLU A 116 -20.21 17.24 -46.29
CA GLU A 116 -19.39 16.68 -45.23
C GLU A 116 -19.57 17.46 -43.94
N VAL A 117 -19.77 16.73 -42.83
CA VAL A 117 -19.88 17.32 -41.49
C VAL A 117 -18.48 17.71 -41.01
N LEU A 118 -18.25 19.00 -40.84
CA LEU A 118 -16.96 19.55 -40.40
C LEU A 118 -16.88 19.65 -38.88
N VAL A 119 -17.99 20.05 -38.26
CA VAL A 119 -18.19 20.00 -36.81
C VAL A 119 -19.54 19.34 -36.54
N ALA A 120 -19.48 18.15 -35.90
CA ALA A 120 -20.71 17.42 -35.58
C ALA A 120 -21.52 18.16 -34.49
N GLN A 121 -22.83 18.14 -34.60
CA GLN A 121 -23.72 18.57 -33.54
C GLN A 121 -23.73 17.49 -32.43
N GLU A 122 -23.56 17.90 -31.18
CA GLU A 122 -23.69 17.03 -30.01
C GLU A 122 -25.09 17.16 -29.41
N THR A 123 -25.62 16.07 -28.88
CA THR A 123 -26.91 16.07 -28.19
C THR A 123 -26.78 16.80 -26.85
N VAL A 124 -27.64 17.78 -26.62
CA VAL A 124 -27.83 18.45 -25.33
C VAL A 124 -29.07 17.83 -24.68
N PRO A 125 -28.91 17.08 -23.54
CA PRO A 125 -30.04 16.37 -22.94
C PRO A 125 -31.18 17.28 -22.53
N ALA A 126 -32.40 16.79 -22.65
CA ALA A 126 -33.60 17.42 -22.07
C ALA A 126 -33.41 17.59 -20.55
N THR A 127 -33.64 18.77 -20.05
CA THR A 127 -33.50 19.07 -18.62
C THR A 127 -34.66 19.90 -18.09
N HIS A 128 -35.00 19.64 -16.82
CA HIS A 128 -35.97 20.44 -16.09
C HIS A 128 -35.27 21.57 -15.31
N ASP A 129 -35.87 22.75 -15.25
CA ASP A 129 -35.49 23.85 -14.36
C ASP A 129 -36.20 23.66 -13.02
N TRP A 130 -35.56 22.98 -12.08
CA TRP A 130 -36.16 22.57 -10.82
C TRP A 130 -36.24 23.72 -9.80
N LYS A 131 -37.31 23.77 -9.06
CA LYS A 131 -37.52 24.57 -7.85
C LYS A 131 -38.06 23.68 -6.75
N GLN A 132 -37.39 23.69 -5.59
CA GLN A 132 -37.89 23.07 -4.37
C GLN A 132 -39.22 23.71 -3.99
N ILE A 133 -40.24 22.88 -3.70
CA ILE A 133 -41.56 23.31 -3.24
C ILE A 133 -41.89 22.80 -1.82
N ALA A 134 -41.26 21.71 -1.39
CA ALA A 134 -41.32 21.21 -0.02
C ALA A 134 -40.05 20.44 0.33
N LEU A 135 -39.63 20.54 1.58
CA LEU A 135 -38.65 19.63 2.19
C LEU A 135 -39.48 18.52 2.87
N LEU A 136 -39.27 17.28 2.47
CA LEU A 136 -39.98 16.13 3.02
C LEU A 136 -39.22 15.50 4.17
N GLU A 137 -37.89 15.36 3.98
CA GLU A 137 -36.96 14.86 4.98
C GLU A 137 -35.67 15.66 4.92
N SER A 138 -35.13 16.05 6.07
CA SER A 138 -33.86 16.79 6.15
C SER A 138 -32.71 15.84 5.97
N ALA A 139 -31.71 16.20 5.11
CA ALA A 139 -30.46 15.50 5.05
C ALA A 139 -29.69 15.68 6.36
N THR A 140 -28.94 14.64 6.75
CA THR A 140 -27.94 14.71 7.82
C THR A 140 -26.53 14.65 7.22
N CYS A 141 -25.49 14.59 8.02
CA CYS A 141 -24.13 14.37 7.52
C CYS A 141 -23.93 12.95 6.92
N PHE A 142 -24.78 12.00 7.30
CA PHE A 142 -24.65 10.58 6.96
C PHE A 142 -25.79 10.05 6.08
N THR A 143 -26.94 10.75 6.03
CA THR A 143 -28.11 10.30 5.30
C THR A 143 -28.59 11.32 4.29
N TYR A 144 -29.08 10.82 3.16
CA TYR A 144 -29.82 11.64 2.20
C TYR A 144 -31.16 12.12 2.81
N GLY A 145 -31.49 13.36 2.52
CA GLY A 145 -32.82 13.88 2.73
C GLY A 145 -33.70 13.65 1.49
N GLU A 146 -34.96 14.09 1.56
CA GLU A 146 -35.90 14.06 0.45
C GLU A 146 -36.58 15.41 0.28
N GLU A 147 -36.64 15.91 -0.95
CA GLU A 147 -37.41 17.11 -1.30
C GLU A 147 -38.43 16.82 -2.38
N ARG A 148 -39.55 17.57 -2.33
CA ARG A 148 -40.43 17.69 -3.50
C ARG A 148 -40.06 18.91 -4.29
N ARG A 149 -39.87 18.75 -5.61
CA ARG A 149 -39.52 19.82 -6.53
C ARG A 149 -40.44 19.87 -7.74
N ALA A 150 -40.66 21.07 -8.28
CA ALA A 150 -41.45 21.28 -9.48
C ALA A 150 -40.63 22.01 -10.53
N CYS A 151 -40.79 21.62 -11.80
CA CYS A 151 -40.19 22.33 -12.91
C CYS A 151 -40.84 23.69 -13.12
N ARG A 152 -40.07 24.78 -13.15
CA ARG A 152 -40.56 26.15 -13.39
C ARG A 152 -41.15 26.37 -14.76
N VAL A 153 -40.83 25.50 -15.73
CA VAL A 153 -41.23 25.64 -17.12
C VAL A 153 -42.47 24.82 -17.43
N CYS A 154 -42.49 23.54 -17.09
CA CYS A 154 -43.55 22.62 -17.46
C CYS A 154 -44.48 22.23 -16.29
N GLY A 155 -44.14 22.58 -15.04
CA GLY A 155 -44.92 22.26 -13.85
C GLY A 155 -44.85 20.80 -13.40
N PHE A 156 -44.04 19.94 -14.02
CA PHE A 156 -43.84 18.55 -13.58
C PHE A 156 -43.28 18.52 -12.17
N GLU A 157 -43.84 17.69 -11.30
CA GLU A 157 -43.41 17.51 -9.92
C GLU A 157 -42.79 16.13 -9.72
N GLU A 158 -41.76 16.06 -8.90
CA GLU A 158 -41.13 14.81 -8.44
C GLU A 158 -40.56 14.95 -7.02
N ASN A 159 -40.35 13.80 -6.37
CA ASN A 159 -39.52 13.73 -5.19
C ASN A 159 -38.07 13.44 -5.62
N ALA A 160 -37.12 14.10 -4.99
CA ALA A 160 -35.71 13.96 -5.30
C ALA A 160 -34.88 13.86 -4.01
N PRO A 161 -33.79 13.08 -4.03
CA PRO A 161 -32.90 13.03 -2.88
C PRO A 161 -32.16 14.36 -2.71
N VAL A 162 -31.96 14.76 -1.46
CA VAL A 162 -31.08 15.85 -1.06
C VAL A 162 -29.79 15.21 -0.54
N ALA A 163 -28.66 15.58 -1.13
CA ALA A 163 -27.37 15.01 -0.73
C ALA A 163 -27.06 15.23 0.76
N PRO A 164 -26.32 14.31 1.41
CA PRO A 164 -25.82 14.50 2.75
C PRO A 164 -25.09 15.83 2.94
N LEU A 165 -25.20 16.38 4.14
CA LEU A 165 -24.54 17.63 4.49
C LEU A 165 -23.03 17.40 4.57
N LYS A 166 -22.25 18.38 4.13
CA LYS A 166 -20.80 18.37 4.38
C LYS A 166 -20.54 18.62 5.85
N HIS A 167 -19.55 17.93 6.40
CA HIS A 167 -19.11 18.18 7.77
C HIS A 167 -18.55 19.61 7.92
N ASP A 168 -19.04 20.31 8.93
CA ASP A 168 -18.53 21.62 9.35
C ASP A 168 -17.62 21.40 10.56
N LEU A 169 -16.30 21.28 10.27
CA LEU A 169 -15.30 20.88 11.25
C LEU A 169 -14.73 22.08 12.01
N VAL A 170 -14.74 21.98 13.33
CA VAL A 170 -14.13 22.96 14.25
C VAL A 170 -13.11 22.23 15.12
N LYS A 171 -11.93 22.83 15.25
CA LYS A 171 -10.87 22.31 16.10
C LYS A 171 -11.11 22.71 17.55
N ASP A 172 -11.03 21.75 18.45
CA ASP A 172 -11.01 21.97 19.89
C ASP A 172 -9.57 22.25 20.34
N GLU A 173 -9.38 23.33 21.10
CA GLU A 173 -8.05 23.76 21.52
C GLU A 173 -7.45 22.95 22.67
N GLU A 174 -8.27 22.27 23.46
CA GLU A 174 -7.82 21.45 24.57
C GLU A 174 -7.41 20.04 24.11
N THR A 175 -8.28 19.40 23.33
CA THR A 175 -8.03 18.03 22.83
C THR A 175 -7.20 18.00 21.56
N GLN A 176 -7.08 19.14 20.84
CA GLN A 176 -6.48 19.29 19.51
C GLN A 176 -7.19 18.47 18.39
N LEU A 177 -8.31 17.83 18.70
CA LEU A 177 -9.14 17.10 17.74
C LEU A 177 -10.12 18.03 17.03
N TYR A 178 -10.59 17.60 15.87
CA TYR A 178 -11.66 18.27 15.16
C TYR A 178 -12.99 17.58 15.45
N SER A 179 -14.06 18.38 15.53
CA SER A 179 -15.42 17.86 15.64
C SER A 179 -16.36 18.58 14.69
N CYS A 180 -17.40 17.87 14.23
CA CYS A 180 -18.40 18.45 13.35
C CYS A 180 -19.48 19.18 14.18
N THR A 181 -19.76 20.44 13.86
CA THR A 181 -20.81 21.24 14.53
C THR A 181 -22.24 20.71 14.28
N LEU A 182 -22.43 19.91 13.20
CA LEU A 182 -23.74 19.43 12.78
C LEU A 182 -24.09 18.04 13.36
N CYS A 183 -23.14 17.10 13.31
CA CYS A 183 -23.37 15.73 13.80
C CYS A 183 -22.65 15.41 15.10
N HIS A 184 -21.85 16.34 15.60
CA HIS A 184 -21.00 16.19 16.79
C HIS A 184 -19.99 15.03 16.70
N GLY A 185 -19.72 14.50 15.47
CA GLY A 185 -18.70 13.49 15.27
C GLY A 185 -17.30 14.04 15.51
N VAL A 186 -16.41 13.22 16.08
CA VAL A 186 -15.01 13.54 16.34
C VAL A 186 -14.16 12.97 15.21
N VAL A 187 -13.20 13.75 14.71
CA VAL A 187 -12.29 13.34 13.64
C VAL A 187 -10.97 12.87 14.23
N PHE A 188 -10.54 11.69 13.82
CA PHE A 188 -9.21 11.17 14.10
C PHE A 188 -8.71 10.33 12.92
N ALA A 189 -7.45 10.53 12.53
CA ALA A 189 -6.73 9.72 11.54
C ALA A 189 -7.41 9.54 10.17
N GLY A 190 -8.18 10.55 9.72
CA GLY A 190 -8.90 10.49 8.45
C GLY A 190 -10.29 9.86 8.53
N HIS A 191 -10.73 9.52 9.73
CA HIS A 191 -12.07 9.00 10.00
C HIS A 191 -12.88 9.97 10.87
N ILE A 192 -14.19 9.90 10.76
CA ILE A 192 -15.10 10.59 11.68
C ILE A 192 -15.92 9.56 12.46
N TYR A 193 -15.88 9.68 13.76
CA TYR A 193 -16.59 8.85 14.72
C TYR A 193 -17.82 9.61 15.21
N ALA A 194 -19.01 9.02 15.10
CA ALA A 194 -20.24 9.68 15.55
C ALA A 194 -21.15 8.72 16.31
N ALA A 195 -21.79 9.23 17.36
CA ALA A 195 -22.80 8.53 18.12
C ALA A 195 -24.17 8.65 17.41
N ILE A 196 -24.78 7.53 17.13
CA ILE A 196 -26.12 7.44 16.54
C ILE A 196 -27.09 6.95 17.61
N GLU A 197 -27.98 7.83 18.01
CA GLU A 197 -28.92 7.56 19.07
C GLU A 197 -30.12 6.72 18.59
N GLY A 198 -30.51 5.76 19.40
CA GLY A 198 -31.66 4.90 19.11
C GLY A 198 -31.65 3.62 19.94
N GLU A 199 -32.59 2.73 19.62
CA GLU A 199 -32.80 1.43 20.26
C GLU A 199 -32.52 0.32 19.24
N TYR A 200 -31.28 -0.05 19.04
CA TYR A 200 -30.83 -1.03 18.03
C TYR A 200 -30.31 -2.30 18.68
N HIS A 201 -30.72 -3.48 18.19
CA HIS A 201 -29.90 -4.69 18.36
C HIS A 201 -28.60 -4.56 17.58
N TRP A 202 -27.57 -5.29 17.96
CA TRP A 202 -26.25 -5.14 17.32
C TRP A 202 -26.27 -5.28 15.79
N PHE A 203 -27.01 -6.27 15.25
CA PHE A 203 -27.15 -6.45 13.80
C PHE A 203 -27.95 -5.32 13.12
N GLU A 204 -28.91 -4.73 13.81
CA GLU A 204 -29.64 -3.56 13.32
C GLU A 204 -28.73 -2.32 13.29
N ALA A 205 -27.89 -2.15 14.30
CA ALA A 205 -26.85 -1.11 14.34
C ALA A 205 -25.82 -1.28 13.23
N TYR A 206 -25.34 -2.51 13.04
CA TYR A 206 -24.41 -2.86 11.94
C TYR A 206 -25.00 -2.48 10.58
N GLN A 207 -26.23 -2.93 10.28
CA GLN A 207 -26.89 -2.64 9.00
C GLN A 207 -27.17 -1.15 8.83
N ALA A 208 -27.61 -0.46 9.88
CA ALA A 208 -27.86 0.98 9.83
C ALA A 208 -26.59 1.78 9.52
N CYS A 209 -25.44 1.35 10.05
CA CYS A 209 -24.15 1.97 9.78
C CYS A 209 -23.72 1.74 8.32
N GLU A 210 -23.85 0.51 7.82
CA GLU A 210 -23.61 0.15 6.42
C GLU A 210 -24.48 0.97 5.45
N ASP A 211 -25.77 1.11 5.76
CA ASP A 211 -26.72 1.89 4.94
C ASP A 211 -26.35 3.39 4.90
N MET A 212 -25.64 3.89 5.91
CA MET A 212 -25.07 5.24 5.97
C MET A 212 -23.67 5.34 5.32
N GLY A 213 -23.14 4.25 4.78
CA GLY A 213 -21.85 4.20 4.09
C GLY A 213 -20.63 4.15 5.01
N GLY A 214 -20.80 3.73 6.26
CA GLY A 214 -19.75 3.51 7.23
C GLY A 214 -19.80 2.12 7.84
N HIS A 215 -19.15 1.92 8.99
CA HIS A 215 -19.21 0.69 9.78
C HIS A 215 -19.27 1.02 11.27
N LEU A 216 -19.67 0.05 12.11
CA LEU A 216 -19.55 0.20 13.55
C LEU A 216 -18.07 0.41 13.91
N VAL A 217 -17.81 1.37 14.81
CA VAL A 217 -16.44 1.77 15.15
C VAL A 217 -15.58 0.58 15.55
N THR A 218 -14.36 0.53 15.00
CA THR A 218 -13.29 -0.37 15.41
C THR A 218 -12.19 0.45 16.09
N ILE A 219 -11.62 -0.07 17.17
CA ILE A 219 -10.68 0.70 18.00
C ILE A 219 -9.39 -0.10 18.13
N THR A 220 -8.41 0.25 17.32
CA THR A 220 -7.16 -0.50 17.17
C THR A 220 -6.00 0.12 17.94
N SER A 221 -6.19 1.34 18.46
CA SER A 221 -5.14 2.08 19.16
C SER A 221 -5.66 2.86 20.37
N LYS A 222 -4.75 3.19 21.29
CA LYS A 222 -5.04 4.10 22.41
C LYS A 222 -5.46 5.52 21.95
N TYR A 223 -5.05 5.93 20.75
CA TYR A 223 -5.36 7.24 20.21
C TYR A 223 -6.79 7.30 19.67
N GLU A 224 -7.23 6.25 18.96
CA GLU A 224 -8.64 6.08 18.56
C GLU A 224 -9.54 5.98 19.78
N GLN A 225 -9.10 5.21 20.78
CA GLN A 225 -9.81 5.14 22.06
C GLN A 225 -9.99 6.51 22.69
N ALA A 226 -8.95 7.35 22.68
CA ALA A 226 -9.04 8.72 23.21
C ALA A 226 -10.03 9.59 22.41
N ALA A 227 -10.08 9.45 21.07
CA ALA A 227 -11.05 10.15 20.23
C ALA A 227 -12.50 9.69 20.54
N VAL A 228 -12.72 8.40 20.72
CA VAL A 228 -14.01 7.84 21.14
C VAL A 228 -14.39 8.33 22.55
N GLU A 229 -13.46 8.43 23.49
CA GLU A 229 -13.71 8.97 24.83
C GLU A 229 -14.11 10.46 24.79
N VAL A 230 -13.49 11.25 23.90
CA VAL A 230 -13.91 12.64 23.66
C VAL A 230 -15.35 12.68 23.15
N LEU A 231 -15.69 11.85 22.16
CA LEU A 231 -17.07 11.73 21.64
C LEU A 231 -18.05 11.36 22.75
N MET A 232 -17.70 10.37 23.57
CA MET A 232 -18.57 9.88 24.66
C MET A 232 -18.79 10.90 25.78
N ASN A 233 -17.99 11.95 25.84
CA ASN A 233 -18.15 13.06 26.79
C ASN A 233 -19.05 14.21 26.31
N PHE A 234 -19.50 14.21 25.05
CA PHE A 234 -20.35 15.29 24.57
C PHE A 234 -21.76 15.23 25.19
N GLU A 235 -22.34 16.42 25.48
CA GLU A 235 -23.73 16.53 26.00
C GLU A 235 -24.79 16.00 25.02
N SER A 236 -24.45 15.91 23.72
CA SER A 236 -25.31 15.35 22.69
C SER A 236 -25.42 13.81 22.76
N VAL A 237 -24.52 13.17 23.49
CA VAL A 237 -24.53 11.70 23.74
C VAL A 237 -25.49 11.45 24.91
N ILE A 238 -26.65 10.86 24.63
CA ILE A 238 -27.76 10.71 25.59
C ILE A 238 -28.02 9.29 26.04
N SER A 239 -27.47 8.28 25.35
CA SER A 239 -27.53 6.88 25.76
C SER A 239 -26.39 6.53 26.70
N ARG A 240 -26.59 5.52 27.56
CA ARG A 240 -25.56 5.06 28.50
C ARG A 240 -24.54 4.15 27.86
N GLU A 241 -24.98 3.33 26.95
CA GLU A 241 -24.21 2.27 26.30
C GLU A 241 -24.36 2.33 24.78
N TYR A 242 -23.30 2.06 24.07
CA TYR A 242 -23.21 2.14 22.61
C TYR A 242 -22.55 0.89 22.05
N TRP A 243 -23.16 0.27 21.04
CA TRP A 243 -22.56 -0.78 20.26
C TRP A 243 -21.29 -0.30 19.54
N ILE A 244 -20.28 -1.16 19.50
CA ILE A 244 -19.05 -1.00 18.71
C ILE A 244 -18.82 -2.23 17.86
N GLY A 245 -17.86 -2.19 16.91
CA GLY A 245 -17.66 -3.19 15.85
C GLY A 245 -17.00 -4.51 16.27
N GLY A 246 -16.87 -4.76 17.55
CA GLY A 246 -16.28 -6.01 18.03
C GLY A 246 -17.28 -7.14 18.09
N VAL A 247 -16.91 -8.33 17.57
CA VAL A 247 -17.71 -9.54 17.55
C VAL A 247 -16.87 -10.76 17.98
N ARG A 248 -17.45 -11.67 18.72
CA ARG A 248 -16.80 -12.92 19.13
C ARG A 248 -17.07 -14.03 18.13
N ALA A 249 -16.00 -14.50 17.47
CA ALA A 249 -16.04 -15.62 16.54
C ALA A 249 -15.00 -16.68 16.95
N ALA A 250 -15.34 -17.95 16.84
CA ALA A 250 -14.47 -19.08 17.22
C ALA A 250 -13.87 -19.03 18.65
N GLY A 251 -14.51 -18.26 19.55
CA GLY A 251 -14.06 -18.13 20.93
C GLY A 251 -13.25 -16.89 21.26
N GLU A 252 -12.84 -16.14 20.26
CA GLU A 252 -12.04 -14.92 20.38
C GLU A 252 -12.78 -13.71 19.83
N PHE A 253 -12.49 -12.51 20.35
CA PHE A 253 -13.01 -11.27 19.80
C PHE A 253 -12.19 -10.83 18.59
N GLN A 254 -12.87 -10.30 17.60
CA GLN A 254 -12.31 -9.70 16.39
C GLN A 254 -13.11 -8.48 15.99
N TRP A 255 -12.49 -7.58 15.23
CA TRP A 255 -13.17 -6.46 14.61
C TRP A 255 -13.89 -6.89 13.32
N ILE A 256 -15.02 -6.25 13.01
CA ILE A 256 -15.77 -6.49 11.76
C ILE A 256 -14.99 -6.10 10.50
N THR A 257 -13.97 -5.26 10.63
CA THR A 257 -13.08 -4.78 9.56
C THR A 257 -11.90 -5.72 9.27
N GLU A 258 -11.78 -6.83 10.03
CA GLU A 258 -10.64 -7.77 9.97
C GLU A 258 -9.29 -7.15 10.43
N GLU A 259 -9.31 -5.96 11.03
CA GLU A 259 -8.14 -5.36 11.66
C GLU A 259 -7.66 -6.18 12.88
N PRO A 260 -6.36 -6.09 13.24
CA PRO A 260 -5.84 -6.81 14.41
C PRO A 260 -6.55 -6.40 15.71
N PHE A 261 -7.01 -7.37 16.49
CA PHE A 261 -7.61 -7.14 17.81
C PHE A 261 -6.55 -7.17 18.93
N GLU A 262 -5.55 -6.29 18.81
CA GLU A 262 -4.40 -6.24 19.73
C GLU A 262 -4.63 -5.24 20.86
N TYR A 263 -5.15 -4.05 20.55
CA TYR A 263 -5.53 -3.05 21.54
C TYR A 263 -6.83 -3.46 22.25
N GLN A 264 -6.88 -3.27 23.56
CA GLN A 264 -8.04 -3.64 24.39
C GLN A 264 -8.25 -2.62 25.50
N ASN A 265 -9.52 -2.26 25.76
CA ASN A 265 -9.90 -1.31 26.82
C ASN A 265 -11.05 -1.84 27.70
N TRP A 266 -10.94 -3.09 28.11
CA TRP A 266 -11.98 -3.75 28.89
C TRP A 266 -12.27 -3.04 30.23
N LEU A 267 -13.56 -3.01 30.59
CA LEU A 267 -13.96 -2.73 31.96
C LEU A 267 -13.42 -3.83 32.88
N GLN A 268 -13.04 -3.48 34.10
CA GLN A 268 -12.51 -4.45 35.06
C GLN A 268 -13.47 -5.62 35.26
N GLY A 269 -13.01 -6.83 34.99
CA GLY A 269 -13.76 -8.07 35.08
C GLY A 269 -14.47 -8.49 33.78
N GLN A 270 -14.29 -7.73 32.72
CA GLN A 270 -14.72 -8.10 31.37
C GLN A 270 -13.53 -8.57 30.51
N PRO A 271 -13.79 -9.34 29.45
CA PRO A 271 -15.04 -10.01 29.10
C PRO A 271 -15.37 -11.13 30.10
N ASN A 272 -16.64 -11.22 30.49
CA ASN A 272 -17.05 -12.21 31.49
C ASN A 272 -17.86 -13.39 30.92
N PHE A 273 -18.25 -13.31 29.63
CA PHE A 273 -18.99 -14.34 28.89
C PHE A 273 -20.23 -14.86 29.63
N HIS A 274 -20.95 -13.98 30.31
CA HIS A 274 -22.09 -14.37 31.14
C HIS A 274 -23.10 -15.19 30.32
N ASN A 275 -23.51 -16.35 30.82
CA ASN A 275 -24.40 -17.30 30.14
C ASN A 275 -23.93 -17.80 28.77
N HIS A 276 -22.70 -17.56 28.34
CA HIS A 276 -22.14 -17.93 27.04
C HIS A 276 -22.78 -17.24 25.81
N ASP A 277 -23.64 -16.22 26.01
CA ASP A 277 -24.40 -15.55 24.94
C ASP A 277 -23.86 -14.13 24.62
N GLN A 278 -22.83 -13.67 25.33
CA GLN A 278 -22.21 -12.37 25.12
C GLN A 278 -21.15 -12.45 24.00
N HIS A 279 -21.57 -11.99 22.82
CA HIS A 279 -20.78 -12.09 21.59
C HIS A 279 -20.45 -10.75 20.96
N PHE A 280 -20.98 -9.64 21.48
CA PHE A 280 -20.88 -8.32 20.87
C PHE A 280 -20.30 -7.32 21.87
N LEU A 281 -19.58 -6.34 21.37
CA LEU A 281 -18.99 -5.30 22.19
C LEU A 281 -19.85 -4.05 22.27
N ASN A 282 -19.93 -3.50 23.47
CA ASN A 282 -20.43 -2.15 23.71
C ASN A 282 -19.45 -1.35 24.57
N THR A 283 -19.59 -0.01 24.53
CA THR A 283 -18.82 0.92 25.35
C THR A 283 -19.77 1.86 26.12
N TYR A 284 -19.25 2.49 27.16
CA TYR A 284 -20.04 3.36 28.05
C TYR A 284 -19.78 4.84 27.77
N SER A 285 -20.82 5.68 27.92
CA SER A 285 -20.76 7.14 27.82
C SER A 285 -20.51 7.82 29.18
N HIS A 286 -20.47 9.15 29.16
CA HIS A 286 -20.34 10.00 30.34
C HIS A 286 -21.49 9.81 31.36
N LEU A 287 -22.62 9.23 30.97
CA LEU A 287 -23.71 8.89 31.88
C LEU A 287 -23.31 7.81 32.90
N ASP A 288 -22.22 7.12 32.65
CA ASP A 288 -21.54 6.25 33.62
C ASP A 288 -20.08 6.65 33.76
N ALA A 289 -19.84 7.77 34.44
CA ALA A 289 -18.54 8.43 34.49
C ALA A 289 -17.37 7.56 35.00
N ALA A 290 -17.67 6.46 35.70
CA ALA A 290 -16.64 5.51 36.13
C ALA A 290 -16.14 4.59 35.01
N TYR A 291 -16.89 4.52 33.89
CA TYR A 291 -16.66 3.53 32.83
C TYR A 291 -16.54 4.12 31.43
N ILE A 292 -16.46 5.44 31.32
CA ILE A 292 -16.36 6.13 30.01
C ILE A 292 -15.35 5.42 29.11
N GLY A 293 -15.77 5.06 27.90
CA GLY A 293 -14.94 4.42 26.91
C GLY A 293 -14.51 2.99 27.22
N LYS A 294 -14.87 2.43 28.39
CA LYS A 294 -14.54 1.04 28.72
C LYS A 294 -15.45 0.07 27.97
N TRP A 295 -14.88 -1.09 27.61
CA TRP A 295 -15.59 -2.10 26.81
C TRP A 295 -16.20 -3.17 27.71
N ASN A 296 -17.34 -3.66 27.25
CA ASN A 296 -18.07 -4.76 27.86
C ASN A 296 -18.54 -5.72 26.77
N ASP A 297 -18.53 -7.01 27.05
CA ASP A 297 -19.17 -8.00 26.23
C ASP A 297 -20.69 -8.06 26.55
N SER A 298 -21.54 -8.09 25.53
CA SER A 298 -22.98 -7.97 25.65
C SER A 298 -23.71 -8.98 24.78
N ASP A 299 -24.97 -9.25 25.17
CA ASP A 299 -25.88 -10.15 24.45
C ASP A 299 -26.61 -9.39 23.34
N TYR A 300 -26.84 -10.05 22.18
CA TYR A 300 -27.59 -9.51 21.05
C TYR A 300 -29.04 -9.13 21.37
N LEU A 301 -29.57 -9.60 22.48
CA LEU A 301 -30.96 -9.25 22.93
C LEU A 301 -31.07 -7.84 23.48
N PHE A 302 -29.95 -7.24 23.89
CA PHE A 302 -29.97 -5.86 24.33
C PHE A 302 -30.09 -4.88 23.16
N LYS A 303 -30.59 -3.71 23.46
CA LYS A 303 -30.72 -2.60 22.54
C LYS A 303 -29.93 -1.41 23.06
N HIS A 304 -29.02 -0.90 22.25
CA HIS A 304 -28.23 0.29 22.56
C HIS A 304 -28.19 1.21 21.33
N SER A 305 -27.85 2.46 21.53
CA SER A 305 -27.31 3.33 20.50
C SER A 305 -26.01 2.74 19.96
N PHE A 306 -25.42 3.31 18.93
CA PHE A 306 -24.14 2.81 18.40
C PHE A 306 -23.18 3.95 18.01
N ILE A 307 -21.91 3.62 17.92
CA ILE A 307 -20.89 4.49 17.36
C ILE A 307 -20.54 3.96 15.97
N GLY A 308 -20.72 4.81 14.97
CA GLY A 308 -20.28 4.54 13.62
C GLY A 308 -18.98 5.28 13.30
N GLU A 309 -18.30 4.77 12.30
CA GLU A 309 -17.05 5.28 11.75
C GLU A 309 -17.17 5.40 10.24
N TRP A 310 -16.74 6.53 9.68
CA TRP A 310 -16.79 6.85 8.26
C TRP A 310 -15.46 7.42 7.82
N ASP A 311 -15.03 7.06 6.63
CA ASP A 311 -13.89 7.68 5.97
C ASP A 311 -14.16 9.15 5.67
N LEU A 312 -13.18 10.01 5.90
CA LEU A 312 -13.26 11.43 5.63
C LEU A 312 -12.17 11.85 4.63
N ASP A 313 -12.59 12.35 3.46
CA ASP A 313 -11.65 12.88 2.46
C ASP A 313 -11.13 14.26 2.92
N ILE A 314 -9.94 14.27 3.47
CA ILE A 314 -9.25 15.48 3.94
C ILE A 314 -8.14 15.84 2.95
N THR A 315 -8.42 16.78 2.06
CA THR A 315 -7.48 17.20 1.00
C THR A 315 -6.45 18.24 1.45
N ASP A 316 -6.79 19.08 2.43
CA ASP A 316 -5.91 20.13 2.99
C ASP A 316 -5.77 19.92 4.50
N CYS A 317 -4.57 19.57 4.96
CA CYS A 317 -4.30 19.29 6.37
C CYS A 317 -3.04 19.99 6.87
N GLU A 318 -3.17 20.80 7.93
CA GLU A 318 -2.04 21.16 8.78
C GLU A 318 -1.76 19.94 9.68
N HIS A 319 -0.73 19.16 9.35
CA HIS A 319 -0.46 17.91 10.03
C HIS A 319 -0.12 18.11 11.51
N ILE A 320 -0.92 17.53 12.38
CA ILE A 320 -0.68 17.41 13.82
C ILE A 320 -0.48 15.94 14.11
N PHE A 321 0.77 15.57 14.40
CA PHE A 321 1.12 14.18 14.63
C PHE A 321 0.98 13.79 16.10
N THR A 322 0.71 12.49 16.33
CA THR A 322 0.85 11.84 17.63
C THR A 322 2.31 11.86 18.08
N GLU A 323 2.55 11.46 19.32
CA GLU A 323 3.92 11.12 19.74
C GLU A 323 4.43 9.94 18.93
N TRP A 324 5.78 9.83 18.82
CA TRP A 324 6.41 8.69 18.16
C TRP A 324 6.14 7.39 18.91
N GLU A 325 5.74 6.36 18.20
CA GLU A 325 5.61 4.99 18.71
C GLU A 325 6.67 4.09 18.07
N THR A 326 7.38 3.35 18.92
CA THR A 326 8.43 2.44 18.46
C THR A 326 7.80 1.16 17.91
N ILE A 327 8.02 0.87 16.63
CA ILE A 327 7.66 -0.41 15.99
C ILE A 327 8.64 -1.49 16.44
N CYS A 328 9.94 -1.19 16.28
CA CYS A 328 11.01 -2.02 16.82
C CYS A 328 12.12 -1.13 17.38
N ALA A 329 12.64 -1.50 18.53
CA ALA A 329 13.73 -0.75 19.16
C ALA A 329 15.05 -0.99 18.39
N ALA A 330 15.85 0.07 18.24
CA ALA A 330 17.21 -0.08 17.78
C ALA A 330 18.02 -0.93 18.75
N ILE A 331 18.82 -1.84 18.25
CA ILE A 331 19.79 -2.63 19.00
C ILE A 331 21.17 -2.47 18.37
N CYS A 332 22.21 -3.06 18.93
CA CYS A 332 23.57 -2.92 18.38
C CYS A 332 23.74 -3.56 17.00
N TRP A 333 22.86 -4.45 16.60
CA TRP A 333 22.94 -5.22 15.36
C TRP A 333 21.95 -4.80 14.30
N ASN A 334 20.90 -4.09 14.67
CA ASN A 334 19.84 -3.67 13.77
C ASN A 334 19.35 -2.28 14.12
N ASP A 335 19.03 -1.51 13.08
CA ASP A 335 18.27 -0.29 13.21
C ASP A 335 16.89 -0.60 13.80
N GLY A 336 16.34 0.33 14.53
CA GLY A 336 14.96 0.33 14.96
C GLY A 336 14.09 1.15 14.01
N GLU A 337 12.81 1.12 14.26
CA GLU A 337 11.83 1.91 13.52
C GLU A 337 10.78 2.47 14.48
N GLN A 338 10.40 3.70 14.28
CA GLN A 338 9.27 4.34 14.94
C GLN A 338 8.35 4.99 13.93
N TYR A 339 7.09 5.15 14.31
CA TYR A 339 6.09 5.80 13.48
C TYR A 339 5.27 6.78 14.29
N ARG A 340 4.60 7.69 13.60
CA ARG A 340 3.56 8.55 14.12
C ARG A 340 2.50 8.80 13.07
N ILE A 341 1.29 9.14 13.51
CA ILE A 341 0.15 9.36 12.63
C ILE A 341 -0.41 10.77 12.84
N CYS A 342 -0.79 11.45 11.75
CA CYS A 342 -1.50 12.70 11.84
C CYS A 342 -2.91 12.47 12.43
N THR A 343 -3.23 13.14 13.53
CA THR A 343 -4.51 13.00 14.23
C THR A 343 -5.70 13.46 13.40
N HIS A 344 -5.48 14.25 12.34
CA HIS A 344 -6.54 14.76 11.48
C HIS A 344 -6.75 13.90 10.24
N CYS A 345 -5.71 13.71 9.40
CA CYS A 345 -5.85 13.08 8.09
C CYS A 345 -5.30 11.65 7.98
N GLY A 346 -4.76 11.09 9.06
CA GLY A 346 -4.19 9.75 9.06
C GLY A 346 -2.86 9.58 8.32
N LYS A 347 -2.24 10.68 7.85
CA LYS A 347 -0.92 10.57 7.22
C LYS A 347 0.09 9.98 8.19
N GLU A 348 0.70 8.88 7.81
CA GLU A 348 1.77 8.24 8.57
C GLU A 348 3.14 8.86 8.23
N GLU A 349 4.00 8.93 9.23
CA GLU A 349 5.43 9.21 9.09
C GLU A 349 6.20 8.15 9.85
N THR A 350 7.23 7.60 9.22
CA THR A 350 8.16 6.63 9.82
C THR A 350 9.55 7.24 9.91
N GLU A 351 10.29 6.86 10.94
CA GLU A 351 11.67 7.25 11.15
C GLU A 351 12.50 6.04 11.56
N ILE A 352 13.68 5.91 10.95
CA ILE A 352 14.64 4.87 11.30
C ILE A 352 15.43 5.34 12.52
N LEU A 353 15.41 4.53 13.56
CA LEU A 353 16.28 4.68 14.73
C LEU A 353 17.59 3.95 14.44
N LEU A 354 18.67 4.69 14.26
CA LEU A 354 19.97 4.09 13.96
C LEU A 354 20.36 3.08 15.05
N GLN A 355 21.02 2.00 14.64
CA GLN A 355 21.55 0.98 15.55
C GLN A 355 22.41 1.61 16.65
N LEU A 356 22.40 0.98 17.81
CA LEU A 356 23.16 1.47 18.97
C LEU A 356 24.65 1.13 18.80
N GLU A 357 25.52 2.07 19.15
CA GLU A 357 26.92 1.76 19.33
C GLU A 357 27.12 0.85 20.54
N HIS A 358 28.05 -0.09 20.47
CA HIS A 358 28.38 -0.96 21.60
C HIS A 358 28.95 -0.15 22.79
N ASN A 359 28.33 -0.26 23.94
CA ASN A 359 28.85 0.28 25.19
C ASN A 359 29.38 -0.85 26.07
N PHE A 360 30.70 -1.11 26.00
CA PHE A 360 31.33 -2.17 26.76
C PHE A 360 31.66 -1.73 28.20
N VAL A 361 31.25 -2.53 29.16
CA VAL A 361 31.48 -2.32 30.59
C VAL A 361 32.08 -3.59 31.19
N LEU A 362 33.16 -3.42 31.99
CA LEU A 362 33.82 -4.54 32.64
C LEU A 362 32.94 -5.10 33.77
N ASP A 363 32.60 -6.36 33.70
CA ASP A 363 32.05 -7.13 34.83
C ASP A 363 33.19 -7.60 35.76
N GLU A 364 33.30 -7.00 36.92
CA GLU A 364 34.37 -7.29 37.89
C GLU A 364 34.38 -8.74 38.38
N ALA A 365 33.25 -9.46 38.33
CA ALA A 365 33.13 -10.84 38.79
C ALA A 365 33.71 -11.85 37.81
N SER A 366 33.48 -11.66 36.52
CA SER A 366 33.98 -12.50 35.42
C SER A 366 35.28 -12.01 34.81
N GLY A 367 35.58 -10.71 34.93
CA GLY A 367 36.68 -10.04 34.22
C GLY A 367 36.44 -9.85 32.74
N ILE A 368 35.20 -10.00 32.26
CA ILE A 368 34.79 -9.86 30.88
C ILE A 368 34.15 -8.48 30.63
N GLU A 369 34.48 -7.82 29.53
CA GLU A 369 33.81 -6.61 29.07
C GLU A 369 32.56 -6.97 28.24
N PHE A 370 31.40 -6.65 28.78
CA PHE A 370 30.11 -6.90 28.12
C PHE A 370 29.49 -5.61 27.59
N CYS A 371 28.91 -5.65 26.42
CA CYS A 371 28.03 -4.59 25.99
C CYS A 371 26.75 -4.53 26.85
N GLU A 372 26.42 -3.36 27.41
CA GLU A 372 25.24 -3.18 28.24
C GLU A 372 23.94 -3.50 27.51
N TYR A 373 23.88 -3.24 26.18
CA TYR A 373 22.69 -3.36 25.39
C TYR A 373 22.43 -4.78 24.86
N CYS A 374 23.46 -5.41 24.24
CA CYS A 374 23.30 -6.70 23.54
C CYS A 374 24.02 -7.88 24.22
N LYS A 375 24.77 -7.63 25.29
CA LYS A 375 25.57 -8.64 26.01
C LYS A 375 26.69 -9.27 25.18
N ALA A 376 27.01 -8.74 23.99
CA ALA A 376 28.23 -9.15 23.30
C ALA A 376 29.46 -8.88 24.19
N ALA A 377 30.50 -9.70 24.07
CA ALA A 377 31.71 -9.56 24.87
C ALA A 377 32.94 -9.24 23.99
N LYS A 378 33.83 -8.41 24.50
CA LYS A 378 35.06 -8.03 23.82
C LYS A 378 36.23 -8.88 24.31
N TYR A 379 37.01 -9.45 23.37
CA TYR A 379 38.21 -10.20 23.70
C TYR A 379 39.21 -10.12 22.54
N ASN A 380 40.46 -9.77 22.86
CA ASN A 380 41.62 -9.80 21.97
C ASN A 380 41.43 -9.17 20.58
N GLY A 381 40.69 -8.06 20.51
CA GLY A 381 40.44 -7.36 19.23
C GLY A 381 39.21 -7.85 18.48
N HIS A 382 38.47 -8.79 19.05
CA HIS A 382 37.21 -9.31 18.48
C HIS A 382 36.04 -9.07 19.43
N ILE A 383 34.83 -9.08 18.85
CA ILE A 383 33.57 -9.02 19.57
C ILE A 383 32.84 -10.35 19.33
N TYR A 384 32.43 -10.99 20.41
CA TYR A 384 31.67 -12.26 20.39
C TYR A 384 30.24 -12.01 20.83
N ALA A 385 29.28 -12.48 20.04
CA ALA A 385 27.87 -12.37 20.34
C ALA A 385 27.18 -13.74 20.27
N LEU A 386 26.57 -14.16 21.39
CA LEU A 386 25.78 -15.38 21.44
C LEU A 386 24.33 -15.07 21.06
N PHE A 387 23.86 -15.68 20.00
CA PHE A 387 22.47 -15.60 19.54
C PHE A 387 21.72 -16.86 20.00
N MET A 388 20.68 -16.66 20.82
CA MET A 388 19.90 -17.72 21.43
C MET A 388 18.62 -18.08 20.61
N GLU A 389 18.70 -17.89 19.30
CA GLU A 389 17.70 -18.36 18.36
C GLU A 389 18.18 -19.66 17.75
N GLU A 390 17.33 -20.70 17.82
CA GLU A 390 17.67 -22.01 17.29
C GLU A 390 17.58 -22.02 15.77
N CYS A 391 18.68 -22.39 15.10
CA CYS A 391 18.74 -22.53 13.65
C CYS A 391 19.73 -23.62 13.22
N ASP A 392 19.71 -23.99 11.94
CA ASP A 392 20.71 -24.88 11.38
C ASP A 392 22.05 -24.15 11.12
N TRP A 393 23.10 -24.90 10.81
CA TRP A 393 24.43 -24.31 10.63
C TRP A 393 24.50 -23.31 9.47
N PHE A 394 23.81 -23.60 8.35
CA PHE A 394 23.83 -22.72 7.18
C PHE A 394 23.06 -21.42 7.44
N GLU A 395 21.95 -21.51 8.16
CA GLU A 395 21.23 -20.32 8.62
C GLU A 395 22.06 -19.49 9.58
N ALA A 396 22.74 -20.13 10.54
CA ALA A 396 23.67 -19.45 11.45
C ALA A 396 24.79 -18.73 10.71
N TYR A 397 25.41 -19.41 9.74
CA TYR A 397 26.46 -18.83 8.90
C TYR A 397 25.97 -17.60 8.12
N ALA A 398 24.81 -17.71 7.47
CA ALA A 398 24.21 -16.61 6.73
C ALA A 398 23.88 -15.41 7.63
N ARG A 399 23.27 -15.65 8.80
CA ARG A 399 22.90 -14.60 9.77
C ARG A 399 24.13 -13.86 10.31
N CYS A 400 25.21 -14.57 10.64
CA CYS A 400 26.46 -13.91 11.05
C CYS A 400 27.02 -13.02 9.93
N ALA A 401 27.00 -13.50 8.67
CA ALA A 401 27.48 -12.73 7.53
C ALA A 401 26.60 -11.49 7.24
N GLU A 402 25.28 -11.59 7.40
CA GLU A 402 24.34 -10.46 7.27
C GLU A 402 24.60 -9.35 8.31
N LEU A 403 25.07 -9.74 9.51
CA LEU A 403 25.45 -8.82 10.57
C LEU A 403 26.90 -8.26 10.40
N GLY A 404 27.63 -8.67 9.37
CA GLY A 404 29.00 -8.23 9.10
C GLY A 404 30.08 -9.00 9.87
N GLY A 405 29.71 -10.15 10.48
CA GLY A 405 30.61 -11.05 11.18
C GLY A 405 30.68 -12.43 10.54
N TYR A 406 31.13 -13.41 11.29
CA TYR A 406 31.21 -14.81 10.90
C TYR A 406 30.94 -15.72 12.09
N LEU A 407 30.63 -17.00 11.87
CA LEU A 407 30.55 -17.98 12.95
C LEU A 407 31.91 -18.09 13.64
N ALA A 408 31.92 -17.99 14.96
CA ALA A 408 33.14 -17.89 15.76
C ALA A 408 34.14 -19.02 15.47
N THR A 409 35.38 -18.65 15.41
CA THR A 409 36.55 -19.53 15.25
C THR A 409 37.32 -19.57 16.57
N ILE A 410 37.94 -20.68 16.89
CA ILE A 410 38.67 -20.83 18.15
C ILE A 410 40.06 -21.34 17.82
N THR A 411 41.06 -20.47 17.93
CA THR A 411 42.44 -20.73 17.46
C THR A 411 43.41 -20.97 18.60
N SER A 412 43.04 -20.73 19.87
CA SER A 412 43.89 -20.88 21.04
C SER A 412 43.12 -21.42 22.28
N GLU A 413 43.90 -21.93 23.27
CA GLU A 413 43.36 -22.35 24.56
C GLU A 413 42.82 -21.18 25.38
N GLU A 414 43.46 -20.03 25.28
CA GLU A 414 43.03 -18.79 25.91
C GLU A 414 41.67 -18.31 25.40
N GLU A 415 41.49 -18.36 24.12
CA GLU A 415 40.23 -17.99 23.45
C GLU A 415 39.10 -18.99 23.83
N GLN A 416 39.37 -20.30 23.79
CA GLN A 416 38.47 -21.33 24.28
C GLN A 416 38.02 -21.05 25.72
N THR A 417 38.99 -20.70 26.58
CA THR A 417 38.69 -20.39 27.99
C THR A 417 37.79 -19.17 28.14
N PHE A 418 38.06 -18.13 27.35
CA PHE A 418 37.19 -16.95 27.29
C PHE A 418 35.77 -17.30 26.80
N ILE A 419 35.64 -18.00 25.68
CA ILE A 419 34.34 -18.40 25.10
C ILE A 419 33.53 -19.26 26.08
N VAL A 420 34.17 -20.20 26.77
CA VAL A 420 33.52 -20.99 27.83
C VAL A 420 32.97 -20.11 28.94
N SER A 421 33.76 -19.15 29.41
CA SER A 421 33.34 -18.22 30.48
C SER A 421 32.20 -17.32 29.99
N TYR A 422 32.30 -16.84 28.77
CA TYR A 422 31.28 -16.00 28.12
C TYR A 422 29.96 -16.75 27.96
N CYS A 423 29.95 -17.92 27.33
CA CYS A 423 28.74 -18.73 27.13
C CYS A 423 28.11 -19.15 28.47
N ASN A 424 28.91 -19.49 29.48
CA ASN A 424 28.39 -19.83 30.82
C ASN A 424 27.67 -18.67 31.51
N SER A 425 27.98 -17.41 31.17
CA SER A 425 27.30 -16.24 31.71
C SER A 425 25.81 -16.16 31.34
N PHE A 426 25.38 -16.84 30.28
CA PHE A 426 23.98 -16.89 29.85
C PHE A 426 23.16 -17.99 30.51
N ASN A 427 23.77 -18.89 31.30
CA ASN A 427 23.09 -20.03 31.91
C ASN A 427 22.27 -20.90 30.93
N THR A 428 22.73 -20.99 29.66
CA THR A 428 22.07 -21.83 28.67
C THR A 428 22.53 -23.27 28.75
N THR A 429 21.63 -24.18 28.43
CA THR A 429 21.93 -25.62 28.30
C THR A 429 21.99 -26.08 26.85
N ASN A 430 21.71 -25.19 25.91
CA ASN A 430 21.75 -25.48 24.47
C ASN A 430 23.18 -25.56 23.97
N TYR A 431 23.36 -26.35 22.93
CA TYR A 431 24.59 -26.43 22.16
C TYR A 431 24.71 -25.20 21.24
N ILE A 432 25.93 -24.90 20.78
CA ILE A 432 26.24 -23.63 20.10
C ILE A 432 27.07 -23.90 18.85
N TRP A 433 26.57 -23.52 17.70
CA TRP A 433 27.31 -23.62 16.44
C TRP A 433 28.56 -22.73 16.44
N LEU A 434 29.65 -23.28 15.88
CA LEU A 434 30.91 -22.60 15.58
C LEU A 434 31.20 -22.63 14.07
N GLY A 435 32.20 -21.85 13.64
CA GLY A 435 32.64 -21.72 12.25
C GLY A 435 33.50 -22.87 11.71
N GLY A 436 33.62 -23.96 12.45
CA GLY A 436 34.40 -25.12 12.00
C GLY A 436 33.62 -26.05 11.09
N TYR A 437 34.23 -26.48 9.99
CA TYR A 437 33.64 -27.43 9.05
C TYR A 437 34.69 -28.38 8.45
N THR A 438 34.23 -29.50 7.88
CA THR A 438 35.11 -30.42 7.13
C THR A 438 34.52 -30.73 5.76
N ASP A 439 35.38 -30.84 4.76
CA ASP A 439 35.05 -31.22 3.39
C ASP A 439 35.45 -32.67 3.06
N THR A 440 36.69 -33.05 3.43
CA THR A 440 37.32 -34.35 3.09
C THR A 440 38.03 -34.98 4.28
N LYS A 441 37.51 -34.80 5.50
CA LYS A 441 38.12 -35.16 6.79
C LYS A 441 39.28 -34.26 7.23
N GLN A 442 39.50 -33.15 6.55
CA GLN A 442 40.36 -32.09 7.02
C GLN A 442 39.44 -30.97 7.53
N TRP A 443 39.66 -30.53 8.78
CA TRP A 443 38.88 -29.47 9.39
C TRP A 443 39.40 -28.10 8.96
N HIS A 444 38.50 -27.18 8.78
CA HIS A 444 38.74 -25.80 8.38
C HIS A 444 37.88 -24.84 9.22
N TRP A 445 38.35 -23.63 9.37
CA TRP A 445 37.53 -22.52 9.86
C TRP A 445 36.95 -21.73 8.67
N VAL A 446 35.78 -21.15 8.88
CA VAL A 446 35.11 -20.31 7.86
C VAL A 446 35.91 -19.07 7.48
N THR A 447 36.75 -18.60 8.36
CA THR A 447 37.69 -17.47 8.15
C THR A 447 38.90 -17.84 7.29
N GLY A 448 39.20 -19.12 7.14
CA GLY A 448 40.42 -19.60 6.49
C GLY A 448 41.67 -19.61 7.41
N GLU A 449 41.54 -19.33 8.70
CA GLU A 449 42.56 -19.50 9.70
C GLU A 449 43.01 -20.95 9.81
N GLU A 450 44.22 -21.17 10.35
CA GLU A 450 44.77 -22.51 10.51
C GLU A 450 44.02 -23.27 11.62
N PHE A 451 43.45 -24.44 11.29
CA PHE A 451 42.79 -25.31 12.22
C PHE A 451 43.82 -26.15 13.00
N SER A 452 44.64 -25.51 13.85
CA SER A 452 45.73 -26.11 14.57
C SER A 452 45.41 -26.41 16.05
N TYR A 453 44.64 -25.52 16.70
CA TYR A 453 44.10 -25.77 18.04
C TYR A 453 42.82 -26.62 17.96
N THR A 454 42.63 -27.53 18.89
CA THR A 454 41.43 -28.36 18.97
C THR A 454 41.05 -28.65 20.43
N ASN A 455 39.73 -28.66 20.73
CA ASN A 455 39.17 -28.99 22.04
C ASN A 455 38.07 -30.03 21.91
N TRP A 456 38.30 -31.10 21.14
CA TRP A 456 37.35 -32.16 20.91
C TRP A 456 36.93 -32.87 22.21
N GLY A 457 35.67 -33.21 22.33
CA GLY A 457 35.11 -34.07 23.36
C GLY A 457 35.70 -35.48 23.30
N ARG A 458 35.43 -36.26 24.36
CA ARG A 458 35.98 -37.60 24.42
C ARG A 458 35.37 -38.52 23.34
N GLY A 459 36.16 -38.87 22.33
CA GLY A 459 35.74 -39.74 21.22
C GLY A 459 35.35 -38.98 19.96
N GLU A 460 35.48 -37.67 20.01
CA GLU A 460 35.20 -36.80 18.87
C GLU A 460 36.50 -36.34 18.16
N PRO A 461 36.43 -35.90 16.89
CA PRO A 461 35.26 -35.94 16.01
C PRO A 461 34.89 -37.36 15.61
N SER A 462 33.63 -37.73 15.70
CA SER A 462 33.19 -39.11 15.49
C SER A 462 32.81 -39.37 14.03
N MET A 463 32.42 -38.37 13.27
CA MET A 463 31.91 -38.46 11.90
C MET A 463 30.86 -39.55 11.76
N SER A 464 29.99 -39.69 12.76
CA SER A 464 28.95 -40.71 12.82
C SER A 464 28.08 -40.67 11.58
N ASN A 465 27.78 -41.84 11.01
CA ASN A 465 27.03 -41.97 9.76
C ASN A 465 27.64 -41.27 8.53
N GLY A 466 28.83 -40.63 8.65
CA GLY A 466 29.53 -39.98 7.55
C GLY A 466 28.89 -38.66 7.08
N ASN A 467 28.08 -38.01 7.92
CA ASN A 467 27.38 -36.75 7.62
C ASN A 467 27.59 -35.67 8.71
N GLU A 468 28.42 -35.88 9.72
CA GLU A 468 28.75 -34.92 10.74
C GLU A 468 29.94 -34.07 10.27
N TRP A 469 29.66 -32.87 9.76
CA TRP A 469 30.63 -32.05 9.06
C TRP A 469 30.85 -30.67 9.68
N PHE A 470 30.14 -30.35 10.80
CA PHE A 470 30.15 -29.02 11.38
C PHE A 470 30.40 -29.04 12.89
N VAL A 471 31.22 -28.12 13.34
CA VAL A 471 31.65 -28.03 14.75
C VAL A 471 30.62 -27.28 15.58
N HIS A 472 30.31 -27.81 16.75
CA HIS A 472 29.55 -27.09 17.77
C HIS A 472 30.17 -27.27 19.16
N LEU A 473 29.86 -26.36 20.06
CA LEU A 473 30.14 -26.48 21.46
C LEU A 473 29.09 -27.43 22.08
N TYR A 474 29.59 -28.48 22.72
CA TYR A 474 28.79 -29.61 23.21
C TYR A 474 28.65 -29.58 24.70
N SER A 475 27.89 -29.53 25.45
CA SER A 475 27.77 -29.54 26.92
C SER A 475 28.13 -28.22 27.61
N PRO A 476 27.23 -27.66 28.41
CA PRO A 476 27.54 -26.54 29.28
C PRO A 476 28.65 -26.88 30.30
N GLU A 477 29.20 -25.87 30.90
CA GLU A 477 30.34 -25.86 31.86
C GLU A 477 31.72 -25.91 31.21
N THR A 478 32.02 -26.87 30.35
CA THR A 478 33.36 -27.02 29.73
C THR A 478 33.38 -26.83 28.24
N TYR A 479 32.26 -26.89 27.57
CA TYR A 479 32.05 -26.71 26.13
C TYR A 479 33.13 -27.36 25.25
N PRO A 480 33.36 -28.70 25.38
CA PRO A 480 34.18 -29.41 24.40
C PRO A 480 33.49 -29.41 23.03
N TRP A 481 34.27 -29.62 21.96
CA TRP A 481 33.72 -29.64 20.62
C TRP A 481 33.17 -31.02 20.24
N ASN A 482 32.12 -30.98 19.44
CA ASN A 482 31.57 -32.16 18.78
C ASN A 482 31.22 -31.81 17.34
N ASP A 483 31.13 -32.82 16.48
CA ASP A 483 30.70 -32.70 15.09
C ASP A 483 29.24 -33.14 14.92
N LEU A 484 28.47 -32.41 14.12
CA LEU A 484 27.06 -32.68 13.83
C LEU A 484 26.71 -32.47 12.35
N PRO A 485 25.58 -33.09 11.86
CA PRO A 485 24.96 -32.75 10.59
C PRO A 485 24.39 -31.33 10.61
N PRO A 486 24.42 -30.60 9.46
CA PRO A 486 24.01 -29.19 9.45
C PRO A 486 22.51 -28.94 9.58
N CYS A 487 21.69 -29.78 9.00
CA CYS A 487 20.25 -29.48 8.76
C CYS A 487 19.26 -30.22 9.66
N GLU A 488 19.73 -31.11 10.52
CA GLU A 488 18.88 -31.92 11.41
C GLU A 488 18.88 -31.42 12.86
N ASN A 489 19.75 -30.43 13.17
CA ASN A 489 19.94 -29.91 14.51
C ASN A 489 19.78 -28.40 14.48
N TYR A 490 18.96 -27.91 15.37
CA TYR A 490 18.70 -26.48 15.57
C TYR A 490 19.36 -26.07 16.89
N LEU A 491 20.44 -25.29 16.78
CA LEU A 491 21.26 -24.87 17.91
C LEU A 491 21.32 -23.35 17.99
N TYR A 492 21.77 -22.83 19.11
CA TYR A 492 22.24 -21.46 19.23
C TYR A 492 23.51 -21.27 18.39
N TYR A 493 23.95 -20.07 18.18
CA TYR A 493 25.18 -19.83 17.42
C TYR A 493 25.97 -18.68 18.00
N LEU A 494 27.28 -18.77 17.89
CA LEU A 494 28.23 -17.75 18.31
C LEU A 494 28.77 -17.01 17.08
N CYS A 495 28.48 -15.72 17.01
CA CYS A 495 29.10 -14.83 16.02
C CYS A 495 30.35 -14.17 16.58
N GLU A 496 31.30 -13.95 15.69
CA GLU A 496 32.54 -13.20 15.93
C GLU A 496 32.65 -12.06 14.93
N PHE A 497 33.09 -10.91 15.40
CA PHE A 497 33.25 -9.69 14.62
C PHE A 497 34.60 -9.10 14.86
N GLU A 498 35.21 -8.51 13.84
CA GLU A 498 36.43 -7.72 13.99
C GLU A 498 36.14 -6.41 14.73
N CYS A 499 36.96 -6.02 15.69
CA CYS A 499 36.89 -4.66 16.22
C CYS A 499 37.55 -3.71 15.22
N GLU A 500 36.78 -2.77 14.67
CA GLU A 500 37.38 -1.61 14.01
C GLU A 500 38.17 -0.80 15.06
N GLU A 501 39.48 -0.50 14.79
CA GLU A 501 40.37 0.27 15.66
C GLU A 501 39.95 1.75 15.77
#